data_a151663335692704040fa8aafa2311c4
#
_entry.id   a151663335692704040fa8aafa2311c4
#
_cell.length_a   1.000
_cell.length_b   1.000
_cell.length_c   1.000
_cell.angle_alpha   90.00
_cell.angle_beta   90.00
_cell.angle_gamma   90.00
#
_symmetry.space_group_name_H-M   'P 1'
#
loop_
_entity.id
_entity.type
_entity.pdbx_description
1 polymer ?
#
loop_
_entity_poly.entity_id
_entity_poly.type
_entity_poly.pdbx_seq_one_letter_code
_entity_poly.pdbx_strand_id
1 'polypeptide(L)'
;NHGGRMFNSGITPVEAIINIKKKINLKNKIIIIDGAVRKGSDVIKYMCLGANFVAVGRPAMHGLICNGSKGVSDIFDILKSELISGMTNGGFSNIKSFKKDRIIF
;
A
#
# COMPACT_ATOMS: atom_id res chain seq x y z
N ASN A 1 -0.81 10.10 -4.47
CA ASN A 1 -1.80 10.98 -3.82
C ASN A 1 -1.24 12.40 -3.57
N HIS A 2 -0.62 13.00 -4.57
CA HIS A 2 -0.14 14.39 -4.42
C HIS A 2 -1.28 15.40 -4.33
N GLY A 3 -2.42 15.15 -4.96
CA GLY A 3 -3.62 15.96 -4.83
C GLY A 3 -4.15 16.02 -3.39
N GLY A 4 -4.03 14.95 -2.62
CA GLY A 4 -4.42 14.92 -1.21
C GLY A 4 -3.56 15.79 -0.27
N ARG A 5 -2.43 16.30 -0.75
CA ARG A 5 -1.63 17.28 0.01
C ARG A 5 -2.19 18.71 -0.09
N MET A 6 -2.85 19.00 -1.18
CA MET A 6 -3.43 20.31 -1.48
C MET A 6 -4.90 20.38 -1.11
N PHE A 7 -5.57 19.24 -0.97
CA PHE A 7 -7.01 19.17 -0.80
C PHE A 7 -7.39 18.03 0.16
N ASN A 8 -7.81 18.38 1.36
CA ASN A 8 -8.11 17.41 2.43
C ASN A 8 -9.31 16.50 2.12
N SER A 9 -10.24 16.95 1.28
CA SER A 9 -11.43 16.20 0.88
C SER A 9 -11.20 15.32 -0.37
N GLY A 10 -9.94 15.09 -0.73
CA GLY A 10 -9.60 14.23 -1.86
C GLY A 10 -9.98 12.78 -1.62
N ILE A 11 -10.41 12.10 -2.68
CA ILE A 11 -10.72 10.66 -2.66
C ILE A 11 -9.51 9.85 -2.16
N THR A 12 -9.77 8.86 -1.32
CA THR A 12 -8.72 7.96 -0.84
C THR A 12 -8.25 7.01 -1.95
N PRO A 13 -6.99 6.51 -1.89
CA PRO A 13 -6.52 5.51 -2.86
C PRO A 13 -7.38 4.25 -2.90
N VAL A 14 -7.95 3.83 -1.76
CA VAL A 14 -8.87 2.68 -1.68
C VAL A 14 -10.15 2.95 -2.48
N GLU A 15 -10.79 4.08 -2.24
CA GLU A 15 -12.00 4.47 -2.99
C GLU A 15 -11.70 4.66 -4.48
N ALA A 16 -10.56 5.28 -4.80
CA ALA A 16 -10.14 5.50 -6.18
C ALA A 16 -10.01 4.19 -6.94
N ILE A 17 -9.27 3.20 -6.42
CA ILE A 17 -9.08 1.92 -7.11
C ILE A 17 -10.39 1.12 -7.24
N ILE A 18 -11.27 1.18 -6.22
CA ILE A 18 -12.58 0.54 -6.28
C ILE A 18 -13.44 1.16 -7.38
N ASN A 19 -13.47 2.50 -7.47
CA ASN A 19 -14.25 3.22 -8.47
C ASN A 19 -13.70 3.02 -9.90
N ILE A 20 -12.39 3.00 -10.06
CA ILE A 20 -11.74 2.73 -11.36
C ILE A 20 -12.09 1.34 -11.85
N LYS A 21 -12.00 0.33 -10.98
CA LYS A 21 -12.32 -1.06 -11.34
C LYS A 21 -13.78 -1.29 -11.75
N LYS A 22 -14.71 -0.44 -11.29
CA LYS A 22 -16.11 -0.49 -11.74
C LYS A 22 -16.29 0.03 -13.17
N LYS A 23 -15.40 0.92 -13.63
CA LYS A 23 -15.52 1.63 -14.90
C LYS A 23 -14.58 1.10 -15.99
N ILE A 24 -13.45 0.53 -15.60
CA ILE A 24 -12.38 0.15 -16.52
C ILE A 24 -11.93 -1.27 -16.21
N ASN A 25 -11.78 -2.07 -17.26
CA ASN A 25 -11.15 -3.38 -17.15
C ASN A 25 -9.63 -3.22 -17.02
N LEU A 26 -9.10 -3.55 -15.85
CA LEU A 26 -7.68 -3.47 -15.51
C LEU A 26 -6.93 -4.80 -15.74
N LYS A 27 -7.55 -5.77 -16.40
CA LYS A 27 -6.89 -7.04 -16.77
C LYS A 27 -5.64 -6.74 -17.60
N ASN A 28 -4.53 -7.37 -17.24
CA ASN A 28 -3.21 -7.18 -17.89
C ASN A 28 -2.62 -5.76 -17.77
N LYS A 29 -3.10 -4.95 -16.82
CA LYS A 29 -2.50 -3.65 -16.49
C LYS A 29 -1.71 -3.74 -15.20
N ILE A 30 -0.55 -3.07 -15.17
CA ILE A 30 0.22 -2.89 -13.93
C ILE A 30 -0.45 -1.79 -13.13
N ILE A 31 -0.79 -2.10 -11.88
CA ILE A 31 -1.44 -1.18 -10.94
C ILE A 31 -0.44 -0.83 -9.86
N ILE A 32 -0.11 0.45 -9.75
CA ILE A 32 0.71 1.00 -8.68
C ILE A 32 -0.19 1.88 -7.83
N ILE A 33 -0.26 1.62 -6.51
CA ILE A 33 -1.05 2.44 -5.58
C ILE A 33 -0.08 3.23 -4.70
N ASP A 34 -0.28 4.54 -4.68
CA ASP A 34 0.44 5.49 -3.83
C ASP A 34 -0.52 6.20 -2.88
N GLY A 35 -0.01 6.53 -1.71
CA GLY A 35 -0.69 7.34 -0.69
C GLY A 35 -1.13 6.57 0.53
N ALA A 36 -1.08 7.25 1.68
CA ALA A 36 -1.51 6.78 3.00
C ALA A 36 -0.85 5.50 3.53
N VAL A 37 0.21 5.00 2.92
CA VAL A 37 0.98 3.84 3.43
C VAL A 37 1.76 4.27 4.67
N ARG A 38 1.51 3.59 5.80
CA ARG A 38 2.17 3.82 7.08
C ARG A 38 2.62 2.52 7.74
N LYS A 39 1.94 1.41 7.44
CA LYS A 39 2.13 0.09 8.06
C LYS A 39 2.15 -0.99 7.00
N GLY A 40 2.72 -2.15 7.33
CA GLY A 40 2.67 -3.32 6.47
C GLY A 40 1.24 -3.78 6.16
N SER A 41 0.29 -3.56 7.07
CA SER A 41 -1.13 -3.84 6.83
C SER A 41 -1.75 -2.98 5.72
N ASP A 42 -1.26 -1.77 5.49
CA ASP A 42 -1.74 -0.93 4.39
C ASP A 42 -1.28 -1.49 3.05
N VAL A 43 -0.07 -2.06 3.01
CA VAL A 43 0.44 -2.78 1.84
C VAL A 43 -0.46 -3.98 1.53
N ILE A 44 -0.82 -4.78 2.54
CA ILE A 44 -1.73 -5.94 2.38
C ILE A 44 -3.06 -5.49 1.78
N LYS A 45 -3.68 -4.43 2.30
CA LYS A 45 -4.95 -3.88 1.78
C LYS A 45 -4.84 -3.56 0.29
N TYR A 46 -3.79 -2.85 -0.12
CA TYR A 46 -3.61 -2.46 -1.52
C TYR A 46 -3.34 -3.67 -2.43
N MET A 47 -2.55 -4.63 -1.96
CA MET A 47 -2.32 -5.88 -2.69
C MET A 47 -3.61 -6.70 -2.86
N CYS A 48 -4.44 -6.80 -1.81
CA CYS A 48 -5.76 -7.43 -1.89
C CYS A 48 -6.71 -6.70 -2.85
N LEU A 49 -6.57 -5.38 -2.98
CA LEU A 49 -7.29 -4.59 -3.99
C LEU A 49 -6.71 -4.74 -5.39
N GLY A 50 -5.66 -5.54 -5.56
CA GLY A 50 -5.06 -5.90 -6.84
C GLY A 50 -3.95 -4.95 -7.31
N ALA A 51 -3.30 -4.24 -6.40
CA ALA A 51 -2.04 -3.56 -6.71
C ALA A 51 -0.96 -4.59 -7.04
N ASN A 52 -0.13 -4.27 -8.01
CA ASN A 52 1.11 -4.99 -8.29
C ASN A 52 2.27 -4.41 -7.47
N PHE A 53 2.22 -3.09 -7.25
CA PHE A 53 3.21 -2.36 -6.48
C PHE A 53 2.52 -1.32 -5.58
N VAL A 54 3.16 -1.05 -4.44
CA VAL A 54 2.72 -0.03 -3.48
C VAL A 54 3.87 0.93 -3.25
N ALA A 55 3.61 2.22 -3.48
CA ALA A 55 4.60 3.27 -3.28
C ALA A 55 4.56 3.82 -1.85
N VAL A 56 5.73 4.13 -1.32
CA VAL A 56 5.91 4.65 0.04
C VAL A 56 6.62 6.00 -0.04
N GLY A 57 5.96 7.06 0.37
CA GLY A 57 6.51 8.42 0.36
C GLY A 57 6.96 8.88 1.76
N ARG A 58 6.06 9.49 2.52
CA ARG A 58 6.37 10.15 3.80
C ARG A 58 7.13 9.30 4.82
N PRO A 59 6.86 8.02 5.04
CA PRO A 59 7.67 7.22 5.95
C PRO A 59 9.15 7.16 5.54
N ALA A 60 9.45 7.00 4.24
CA ALA A 60 10.82 7.02 3.75
C ALA A 60 11.50 8.39 3.96
N MET A 61 10.77 9.49 3.76
CA MET A 61 11.26 10.84 4.07
C MET A 61 11.56 11.03 5.56
N HIS A 62 10.71 10.51 6.45
CA HIS A 62 10.97 10.57 7.89
C HIS A 62 12.21 9.77 8.24
N GLY A 63 12.40 8.58 7.68
CA GLY A 63 13.62 7.79 7.84
C GLY A 63 14.87 8.56 7.39
N LEU A 64 14.79 9.22 6.23
CA LEU A 64 15.88 10.03 5.68
C LEU A 64 16.27 11.19 6.63
N ILE A 65 15.28 11.88 7.17
CA ILE A 65 15.49 12.99 8.13
C ILE A 65 16.13 12.50 9.43
N CYS A 66 15.69 11.33 9.92
CA CYS A 66 16.16 10.80 11.20
C CYS A 66 17.61 10.25 11.13
N ASN A 67 17.96 9.53 10.06
CA ASN A 67 19.23 8.79 9.99
C ASN A 67 19.72 8.56 8.56
N GLY A 68 19.52 9.51 7.67
CA GLY A 68 20.01 9.43 6.29
C GLY A 68 19.54 8.17 5.55
N SER A 69 20.41 7.62 4.71
CA SER A 69 20.10 6.42 3.92
C SER A 69 19.79 5.19 4.79
N LYS A 70 20.47 5.06 5.94
CA LYS A 70 20.20 3.97 6.89
C LYS A 70 18.78 4.07 7.45
N GLY A 71 18.30 5.27 7.79
CA GLY A 71 16.94 5.47 8.26
C GLY A 71 15.88 5.10 7.21
N VAL A 72 16.16 5.32 5.93
CA VAL A 72 15.30 4.85 4.86
C VAL A 72 15.24 3.33 4.84
N SER A 73 16.40 2.65 4.92
CA SER A 73 16.46 1.18 5.00
C SER A 73 15.68 0.65 6.20
N ASP A 74 15.89 1.25 7.38
CA ASP A 74 15.20 0.84 8.61
C ASP A 74 13.66 0.94 8.47
N ILE A 75 13.14 1.97 7.81
CA ILE A 75 11.71 2.10 7.53
C ILE A 75 11.19 0.96 6.64
N PHE A 76 11.93 0.59 5.58
CA PHE A 76 11.53 -0.51 4.73
C PHE A 76 11.61 -1.85 5.44
N ASP A 77 12.59 -2.06 6.33
CA ASP A 77 12.69 -3.26 7.14
C ASP A 77 11.52 -3.39 8.13
N ILE A 78 11.10 -2.28 8.75
CA ILE A 78 9.90 -2.24 9.59
C ILE A 78 8.65 -2.61 8.78
N LEU A 79 8.42 -1.94 7.66
CA LEU A 79 7.26 -2.21 6.80
C LEU A 79 7.23 -3.67 6.31
N LYS A 80 8.39 -4.22 5.96
CA LYS A 80 8.55 -5.62 5.55
C LYS A 80 8.22 -6.58 6.69
N SER A 81 8.72 -6.31 7.89
CA SER A 81 8.45 -7.12 9.08
C SER A 81 6.94 -7.12 9.42
N GLU A 82 6.30 -5.95 9.38
CA GLU A 82 4.86 -5.82 9.58
C GLU A 82 4.05 -6.52 8.49
N LEU A 83 4.51 -6.45 7.22
CA LEU A 83 3.90 -7.15 6.10
C LEU A 83 3.94 -8.67 6.32
N ILE A 84 5.10 -9.22 6.66
CA ILE A 84 5.28 -10.65 6.92
C ILE A 84 4.39 -11.10 8.08
N SER A 85 4.40 -10.36 9.18
CA SER A 85 3.55 -10.62 10.34
C SER A 85 2.07 -10.61 9.98
N GLY A 86 1.65 -9.60 9.21
CA GLY A 86 0.28 -9.49 8.72
C GLY A 86 -0.11 -10.61 7.75
N MET A 87 0.81 -11.04 6.89
CA MET A 87 0.61 -12.19 6.01
C MET A 87 0.41 -13.49 6.80
N THR A 88 1.25 -13.72 7.81
CA THR A 88 1.14 -14.90 8.68
C THR A 88 -0.20 -14.95 9.39
N ASN A 89 -0.59 -13.83 10.04
CA ASN A 89 -1.84 -13.72 10.77
C ASN A 89 -3.08 -13.80 9.86
N GLY A 90 -2.97 -13.31 8.63
CA GLY A 90 -4.03 -13.34 7.63
C GLY A 90 -4.12 -14.65 6.84
N GLY A 91 -3.21 -15.61 7.09
CA GLY A 91 -3.18 -16.88 6.35
C GLY A 91 -2.77 -16.75 4.89
N PHE A 92 -1.94 -15.74 4.56
CA PHE A 92 -1.40 -15.55 3.22
C PHE A 92 -0.06 -16.28 3.07
N SER A 93 -0.03 -17.34 2.29
CA SER A 93 1.19 -18.11 2.05
C SER A 93 2.23 -17.41 1.14
N ASN A 94 1.77 -16.51 0.29
CA ASN A 94 2.60 -15.71 -0.62
C ASN A 94 1.83 -14.50 -1.15
N ILE A 95 2.52 -13.59 -1.85
CA ILE A 95 1.94 -12.36 -2.41
C ILE A 95 0.80 -12.65 -3.41
N LYS A 96 0.87 -13.77 -4.15
CA LYS A 96 -0.17 -14.13 -5.13
C LYS A 96 -1.48 -14.61 -4.47
N SER A 97 -1.44 -14.90 -3.16
CA SER A 97 -2.63 -15.32 -2.40
C SER A 97 -3.50 -14.16 -1.94
N PHE A 98 -3.09 -12.91 -2.15
CA PHE A 98 -3.89 -11.74 -1.81
C PHE A 98 -5.14 -11.67 -2.69
N LYS A 99 -6.33 -11.60 -2.04
CA LYS A 99 -7.63 -11.52 -2.70
C LYS A 99 -8.51 -10.51 -1.99
N LYS A 100 -9.43 -9.91 -2.75
CA LYS A 100 -10.36 -8.87 -2.26
C LYS A 100 -11.29 -9.37 -1.15
N ASP A 101 -11.66 -10.64 -1.16
CA ASP A 101 -12.53 -11.28 -0.15
C ASP A 101 -11.91 -11.35 1.26
N ARG A 102 -10.63 -11.01 1.38
CA ARG A 102 -9.91 -10.94 2.65
C ARG A 102 -9.94 -9.56 3.31
N ILE A 103 -10.63 -8.60 2.69
CA ILE A 103 -10.77 -7.24 3.25
C ILE A 103 -12.24 -7.03 3.60
N ILE A 104 -12.46 -6.60 4.84
CA ILE A 104 -13.76 -6.10 5.31
C ILE A 104 -13.74 -4.56 5.18
N PHE A 105 -14.74 -4.01 4.52
CA PHE A 105 -14.94 -2.57 4.34
C PHE A 105 -16.01 -2.06 5.28
#